data_79cdcecc6b5cefca43c9f778169a38a9
#
_entry.id   79cdcecc6b5cefca43c9f778169a38a9
#
_cell.length_a   1.000
_cell.length_b   1.000
_cell.length_c   1.000
_cell.angle_alpha   90.00
_cell.angle_beta   90.00
_cell.angle_gamma   90.00
#
_symmetry.space_group_name_H-M   'P 1'
#
loop_
_entity.id
_entity.type
_entity.pdbx_description
1 polymer ?
#
loop_
_entity_poly.entity_id
_entity_poly.type
_entity_poly.pdbx_seq_one_letter_code
_entity_poly.pdbx_strand_id
1 'polypeptide(L)'
;MCRQPPRLLSSSSSCETAASAVSRISTYQRRLTTILLDVLLLFLACFVILTIAYVTSLSVRRTVTFWRGMLPLYLEYKWLQWRQPYLPASVYQERLQAYYERAAQTVVQLITRLGGLATKIGQILATAGQGLLPDPVVVALKVLQNGVPPKSYDEIAAIIESSGTHQDGRPYRMDELFSWFDPQPLGAASIAQAHLARLRHNNQTVVVKVQYPEIALQLRADLWNVQTAVRLLSGPDNAALAQAVADRHTRELDFRLEADHLREVTAHLQEDGVEPQLVRLPRVYNETGLCSRNVLVMEYLPGVPLQTVLDEEQARLARALLGRDASMQDLQQHLTDQLKGLRPSASTTKLPVWMTHPVLQTVGAALLRTYAGVRDHWGHAGLWIRQRVQGRPLNDAHGPRYLGYGKVNVARVLRTLVHVHGLQLLMHGVFNTDPHPGNVLVMPDGRLGLLDYGMIGRMSDTDRSWAVETVLSLADGDIHRTANLYTAAGYQAQLRVGPPGVVQDAGILHRFATFHWDRIDLSPVTWTSTGETQDILHVLQGVVEPRVPPWIEDGRRLGALLMGPHIQSGRPGFSLANSWKRIAKKAQAKLRRANVTSTV
;
A
#
# COMPACT_ATOMS: atom_id res chain seq x y z
N MET A 1 77.89 82.39 -35.79
CA MET A 1 77.36 81.55 -34.70
C MET A 1 75.85 81.54 -34.71
N CYS A 2 75.27 80.63 -35.49
CA CYS A 2 73.78 80.48 -35.59
C CYS A 2 73.29 79.40 -34.67
N ARG A 3 72.37 79.77 -33.76
CA ARG A 3 71.61 78.82 -32.97
C ARG A 3 70.37 78.38 -33.75
N GLN A 4 70.13 77.08 -33.94
CA GLN A 4 68.89 76.52 -34.47
C GLN A 4 67.85 76.45 -33.42
N PRO A 5 66.52 76.66 -33.72
CA PRO A 5 65.40 76.48 -32.77
C PRO A 5 65.01 75.01 -32.59
N PRO A 6 64.42 74.64 -31.49
CA PRO A 6 64.03 73.21 -31.19
C PRO A 6 62.76 72.81 -32.01
N ARG A 7 62.83 71.61 -32.55
CA ARG A 7 61.70 70.94 -33.27
C ARG A 7 60.54 70.70 -32.28
N LEU A 8 59.36 71.20 -32.59
CA LEU A 8 58.11 70.82 -32.00
C LEU A 8 57.79 69.34 -32.39
N LEU A 9 57.75 68.43 -31.40
CA LEU A 9 57.27 67.04 -31.56
C LEU A 9 55.77 67.09 -31.87
N SER A 10 55.37 66.44 -32.94
CA SER A 10 54.02 66.38 -33.50
C SER A 10 53.04 65.63 -32.55
N SER A 11 51.98 66.29 -32.14
CA SER A 11 50.87 65.82 -31.30
C SER A 11 49.88 64.86 -32.04
N SER A 12 50.30 64.20 -33.10
CA SER A 12 49.40 63.34 -33.92
C SER A 12 49.24 61.91 -33.40
N SER A 13 50.20 61.35 -32.61
CA SER A 13 50.12 59.96 -32.13
C SER A 13 49.13 59.73 -30.96
N SER A 14 48.87 60.75 -30.14
CA SER A 14 47.94 60.66 -29.00
C SER A 14 46.47 60.71 -29.43
N CYS A 15 46.15 61.32 -30.56
CA CYS A 15 44.79 61.43 -31.07
C CYS A 15 44.32 60.15 -31.77
N GLU A 16 45.22 59.44 -32.47
CA GLU A 16 44.93 58.15 -33.11
C GLU A 16 44.70 57.03 -32.08
N THR A 17 45.47 57.02 -30.98
CA THR A 17 45.27 56.05 -29.89
C THR A 17 43.94 56.23 -29.14
N ALA A 18 43.51 57.48 -28.92
CA ALA A 18 42.21 57.81 -28.30
C ALA A 18 41.05 57.40 -29.21
N ALA A 19 41.10 57.69 -30.51
CA ALA A 19 40.08 57.29 -31.47
C ALA A 19 39.94 55.75 -31.61
N SER A 20 41.06 54.99 -31.56
CA SER A 20 41.05 53.54 -31.59
C SER A 20 40.46 52.95 -30.29
N ALA A 21 40.72 53.56 -29.13
CA ALA A 21 40.15 53.15 -27.86
C ALA A 21 38.63 53.40 -27.82
N VAL A 22 38.14 54.53 -28.29
CA VAL A 22 36.71 54.84 -28.40
C VAL A 22 36.02 53.88 -29.37
N SER A 23 36.63 53.55 -30.51
CA SER A 23 36.10 52.55 -31.44
C SER A 23 36.01 51.16 -30.84
N ARG A 24 37.01 50.71 -30.05
CA ARG A 24 37.00 49.43 -29.34
C ARG A 24 35.91 49.43 -28.27
N ILE A 25 35.74 50.48 -27.50
CA ILE A 25 34.66 50.59 -26.47
C ILE A 25 33.31 50.52 -27.15
N SER A 26 33.07 51.25 -28.25
CA SER A 26 31.84 51.24 -29.02
C SER A 26 31.53 49.84 -29.58
N THR A 27 32.54 49.14 -30.08
CA THR A 27 32.41 47.74 -30.58
C THR A 27 32.10 46.77 -29.44
N TYR A 28 32.72 46.96 -28.28
CA TYR A 28 32.44 46.13 -27.08
C TYR A 28 31.02 46.35 -26.54
N GLN A 29 30.58 47.60 -26.49
CA GLN A 29 29.20 47.94 -26.10
C GLN A 29 28.16 47.35 -27.07
N ARG A 30 28.40 47.42 -28.40
CA ARG A 30 27.52 46.79 -29.39
C ARG A 30 27.48 45.28 -29.24
N ARG A 31 28.61 44.60 -29.03
CA ARG A 31 28.62 43.17 -28.76
C ARG A 31 27.89 42.79 -27.46
N LEU A 32 28.10 43.57 -26.40
CA LEU A 32 27.40 43.33 -25.10
C LEU A 32 25.88 43.52 -25.25
N THR A 33 25.43 44.56 -25.96
CA THR A 33 23.98 44.76 -26.21
C THR A 33 23.41 43.65 -27.09
N THR A 34 24.15 43.15 -28.10
CA THR A 34 23.69 42.04 -28.92
C THR A 34 23.57 40.74 -28.08
N ILE A 35 24.57 40.43 -27.26
CA ILE A 35 24.52 39.27 -26.35
C ILE A 35 23.34 39.36 -25.35
N LEU A 36 23.12 40.54 -24.78
CA LEU A 36 21.98 40.77 -23.87
C LEU A 36 20.64 40.59 -24.58
N LEU A 37 20.54 41.08 -25.82
CA LEU A 37 19.34 40.93 -26.65
C LEU A 37 19.09 39.46 -27.00
N ASP A 38 20.14 38.73 -27.42
CA ASP A 38 20.04 37.30 -27.72
C ASP A 38 19.64 36.47 -26.49
N VAL A 39 20.21 36.78 -25.32
CA VAL A 39 19.81 36.16 -24.04
C VAL A 39 18.36 36.46 -23.70
N LEU A 40 17.92 37.72 -23.88
CA LEU A 40 16.53 38.12 -23.64
C LEU A 40 15.57 37.41 -24.60
N LEU A 41 15.90 37.31 -25.88
CA LEU A 41 15.10 36.63 -26.89
C LEU A 41 15.03 35.12 -26.58
N LEU A 42 16.13 34.51 -26.13
CA LEU A 42 16.14 33.13 -25.68
C LEU A 42 15.23 32.93 -24.47
N PHE A 43 15.30 33.80 -23.46
CA PHE A 43 14.40 33.75 -22.31
C PHE A 43 12.93 33.90 -22.72
N LEU A 44 12.62 34.84 -23.64
CA LEU A 44 11.27 35.01 -24.14
C LEU A 44 10.78 33.78 -24.91
N ALA A 45 11.61 33.21 -25.78
CA ALA A 45 11.28 31.98 -26.51
C ALA A 45 11.03 30.81 -25.53
N CYS A 46 11.90 30.61 -24.55
CA CYS A 46 11.71 29.60 -23.49
C CYS A 46 10.41 29.83 -22.71
N PHE A 47 10.12 31.09 -22.34
CA PHE A 47 8.88 31.43 -21.64
C PHE A 47 7.64 31.11 -22.47
N VAL A 48 7.63 31.45 -23.77
CA VAL A 48 6.53 31.13 -24.69
C VAL A 48 6.37 29.61 -24.82
N ILE A 49 7.46 28.88 -25.03
CA ILE A 49 7.42 27.40 -25.12
C ILE A 49 6.88 26.78 -23.83
N LEU A 50 7.35 27.23 -22.68
CA LEU A 50 6.87 26.76 -21.38
C LEU A 50 5.40 27.10 -21.14
N THR A 51 4.95 28.30 -21.58
CA THR A 51 3.54 28.68 -21.48
C THR A 51 2.65 27.83 -22.37
N ILE A 52 3.07 27.58 -23.62
CA ILE A 52 2.36 26.66 -24.53
C ILE A 52 2.31 25.26 -23.92
N ALA A 53 3.44 24.74 -23.45
CA ALA A 53 3.51 23.43 -22.83
C ALA A 53 2.62 23.35 -21.57
N TYR A 54 2.56 24.40 -20.75
CA TYR A 54 1.69 24.48 -19.58
C TYR A 54 0.20 24.47 -19.96
N VAL A 55 -0.18 25.17 -21.02
CA VAL A 55 -1.58 25.24 -21.48
C VAL A 55 -2.01 23.92 -22.13
N THR A 56 -1.15 23.31 -22.95
CA THR A 56 -1.50 22.14 -23.76
C THR A 56 -1.25 20.81 -23.08
N SER A 57 -0.26 20.71 -22.18
CA SER A 57 0.15 19.45 -21.56
C SER A 57 -0.32 19.32 -20.11
N LEU A 58 -1.17 18.32 -19.86
CA LEU A 58 -1.60 17.95 -18.51
C LEU A 58 -0.41 17.59 -17.61
N SER A 59 0.59 16.86 -18.13
CA SER A 59 1.79 16.47 -17.38
C SER A 59 2.60 17.68 -16.93
N VAL A 60 2.78 18.68 -17.78
CA VAL A 60 3.50 19.91 -17.44
C VAL A 60 2.74 20.71 -16.37
N ARG A 61 1.41 20.85 -16.50
CA ARG A 61 0.59 21.51 -15.47
C ARG A 61 0.71 20.82 -14.10
N ARG A 62 0.66 19.49 -14.08
CA ARG A 62 0.80 18.70 -12.85
C ARG A 62 2.19 18.89 -12.23
N THR A 63 3.25 18.83 -13.04
CA THR A 63 4.62 19.05 -12.60
C THR A 63 4.83 20.44 -12.01
N VAL A 64 4.35 21.49 -12.69
CA VAL A 64 4.41 22.87 -12.19
C VAL A 64 3.63 23.02 -10.88
N THR A 65 2.42 22.45 -10.81
CA THR A 65 1.60 22.46 -9.59
C THR A 65 2.30 21.75 -8.43
N PHE A 66 2.90 20.59 -8.69
CA PHE A 66 3.66 19.82 -7.70
C PHE A 66 4.84 20.63 -7.16
N TRP A 67 5.70 21.13 -8.04
CA TRP A 67 6.92 21.84 -7.61
C TRP A 67 6.63 23.21 -7.01
N ARG A 68 5.54 23.87 -7.40
CA ARG A 68 5.10 25.11 -6.74
C ARG A 68 4.77 24.87 -5.25
N GLY A 69 4.26 23.68 -4.89
CA GLY A 69 4.01 23.31 -3.50
C GLY A 69 5.25 22.76 -2.80
N MET A 70 6.01 21.88 -3.48
CA MET A 70 7.13 21.15 -2.86
C MET A 70 8.42 21.97 -2.76
N LEU A 71 8.72 22.83 -3.72
CA LEU A 71 9.98 23.58 -3.74
C LEU A 71 10.15 24.51 -2.52
N PRO A 72 9.14 25.27 -2.07
CA PRO A 72 9.25 26.06 -0.84
C PRO A 72 9.55 25.19 0.39
N LEU A 73 8.89 24.04 0.51
CA LEU A 73 9.12 23.10 1.60
C LEU A 73 10.55 22.54 1.57
N TYR A 74 11.04 22.17 0.37
CA TYR A 74 12.42 21.72 0.21
C TYR A 74 13.43 22.77 0.62
N LEU A 75 13.26 24.02 0.18
CA LEU A 75 14.17 25.13 0.50
C LEU A 75 14.15 25.45 2.01
N GLU A 76 12.97 25.45 2.64
CA GLU A 76 12.83 25.65 4.08
C GLU A 76 13.53 24.53 4.86
N TYR A 77 13.37 23.26 4.45
CA TYR A 77 14.05 22.12 5.06
C TYR A 77 15.57 22.26 4.95
N LYS A 78 16.10 22.59 3.77
CA LYS A 78 17.54 22.79 3.56
C LYS A 78 18.08 23.95 4.38
N TRP A 79 17.30 25.02 4.50
CA TRP A 79 17.67 26.15 5.35
C TRP A 79 17.70 25.78 6.85
N LEU A 80 16.75 24.98 7.32
CA LEU A 80 16.75 24.45 8.68
C LEU A 80 17.96 23.55 8.92
N GLN A 81 18.27 22.63 7.99
CA GLN A 81 19.45 21.77 8.07
C GLN A 81 20.75 22.59 8.12
N TRP A 82 20.86 23.62 7.28
CA TRP A 82 22.03 24.50 7.28
C TRP A 82 22.20 25.25 8.62
N ARG A 83 21.11 25.63 9.26
CA ARG A 83 21.12 26.29 10.57
C ARG A 83 21.32 25.35 11.77
N GLN A 84 21.23 24.05 11.59
CA GLN A 84 21.33 23.06 12.67
C GLN A 84 22.57 23.26 13.57
N PRO A 85 23.81 23.48 13.02
CA PRO A 85 24.99 23.65 13.86
C PRO A 85 24.99 24.95 14.68
N TYR A 86 24.14 25.92 14.33
CA TYR A 86 24.08 27.24 14.94
C TYR A 86 22.92 27.42 15.94
N LEU A 87 22.13 26.35 16.16
CA LEU A 87 20.96 26.39 17.04
C LEU A 87 21.14 25.41 18.20
N PRO A 88 20.65 25.76 19.42
CA PRO A 88 20.50 24.79 20.50
C PRO A 88 19.62 23.60 20.02
N ALA A 89 19.97 22.39 20.45
CA ALA A 89 19.28 21.18 20.02
C ALA A 89 17.75 21.22 20.25
N SER A 90 17.32 21.75 21.40
CA SER A 90 15.89 21.91 21.71
C SER A 90 15.17 22.84 20.74
N VAL A 91 15.78 24.00 20.41
CA VAL A 91 15.21 24.99 19.47
C VAL A 91 15.18 24.42 18.05
N TYR A 92 16.19 23.65 17.66
CA TYR A 92 16.20 22.98 16.36
C TYR A 92 15.05 21.97 16.25
N GLN A 93 14.86 21.11 17.26
CA GLN A 93 13.80 20.11 17.29
C GLN A 93 12.40 20.74 17.26
N GLU A 94 12.19 21.80 18.04
CA GLU A 94 10.93 22.55 18.02
C GLU A 94 10.60 23.12 16.64
N ARG A 95 11.58 23.75 15.98
CA ARG A 95 11.41 24.28 14.62
C ARG A 95 11.20 23.19 13.58
N LEU A 96 11.89 22.07 13.72
CA LEU A 96 11.75 20.92 12.83
C LEU A 96 10.36 20.30 12.96
N GLN A 97 9.85 20.16 14.17
CA GLN A 97 8.49 19.67 14.42
C GLN A 97 7.44 20.61 13.82
N ALA A 98 7.55 21.91 14.06
CA ALA A 98 6.66 22.92 13.45
C ALA A 98 6.74 22.93 11.92
N TYR A 99 7.92 22.69 11.35
CA TYR A 99 8.08 22.49 9.91
C TYR A 99 7.30 21.27 9.42
N TYR A 100 7.44 20.10 10.08
CA TYR A 100 6.74 18.88 9.67
C TYR A 100 5.22 19.02 9.73
N GLU A 101 4.68 19.72 10.70
CA GLU A 101 3.24 19.98 10.81
C GLU A 101 2.72 20.86 9.64
N ARG A 102 3.42 21.93 9.28
CA ARG A 102 3.07 22.76 8.11
C ARG A 102 3.25 22.00 6.80
N ALA A 103 4.35 21.26 6.66
CA ALA A 103 4.63 20.44 5.50
C ALA A 103 3.55 19.38 5.28
N ALA A 104 3.08 18.72 6.35
CA ALA A 104 2.01 17.74 6.32
C ALA A 104 0.71 18.32 5.71
N GLN A 105 0.28 19.51 6.18
CA GLN A 105 -0.90 20.18 5.65
C GLN A 105 -0.73 20.56 4.17
N THR A 106 0.44 21.10 3.80
CA THR A 106 0.74 21.48 2.41
C THR A 106 0.74 20.27 1.49
N VAL A 107 1.34 19.15 1.91
CA VAL A 107 1.38 17.91 1.15
C VAL A 107 -0.02 17.34 0.93
N VAL A 108 -0.88 17.31 1.95
CA VAL A 108 -2.27 16.86 1.81
C VAL A 108 -3.04 17.76 0.83
N GLN A 109 -2.94 19.09 0.95
CA GLN A 109 -3.59 20.03 0.04
C GLN A 109 -3.10 19.84 -1.41
N LEU A 110 -1.79 19.63 -1.59
CA LEU A 110 -1.18 19.39 -2.88
C LEU A 110 -1.70 18.09 -3.51
N ILE A 111 -1.72 17.01 -2.76
CA ILE A 111 -2.23 15.69 -3.20
C ILE A 111 -3.72 15.80 -3.56
N THR A 112 -4.53 16.45 -2.74
CA THR A 112 -5.96 16.66 -3.00
C THR A 112 -6.16 17.49 -4.28
N ARG A 113 -5.35 18.52 -4.50
CA ARG A 113 -5.40 19.36 -5.71
C ARG A 113 -5.00 18.60 -6.97
N LEU A 114 -3.99 17.73 -6.88
CA LEU A 114 -3.53 16.90 -7.99
C LEU A 114 -4.54 15.77 -8.29
N GLY A 115 -5.20 15.21 -7.28
CA GLY A 115 -6.20 14.17 -7.43
C GLY A 115 -5.66 12.88 -8.06
N GLY A 116 -6.56 11.96 -8.44
CA GLY A 116 -6.23 10.75 -9.18
C GLY A 116 -5.11 9.93 -8.54
N LEU A 117 -4.04 9.67 -9.28
CA LEU A 117 -2.91 8.87 -8.82
C LEU A 117 -2.17 9.50 -7.62
N ALA A 118 -2.05 10.82 -7.54
CA ALA A 118 -1.42 11.47 -6.39
C ALA A 118 -2.16 11.12 -5.09
N THR A 119 -3.49 11.02 -5.14
CA THR A 119 -4.31 10.53 -4.01
C THR A 119 -3.97 9.08 -3.67
N LYS A 120 -3.85 8.19 -4.67
CA LYS A 120 -3.45 6.78 -4.45
C LYS A 120 -2.07 6.68 -3.80
N ILE A 121 -1.09 7.46 -4.28
CA ILE A 121 0.25 7.53 -3.68
C ILE A 121 0.17 8.02 -2.23
N GLY A 122 -0.62 9.06 -1.96
CA GLY A 122 -0.85 9.56 -0.60
C GLY A 122 -1.47 8.51 0.33
N GLN A 123 -2.42 7.72 -0.16
CA GLN A 123 -3.01 6.59 0.58
C GLN A 123 -1.98 5.51 0.91
N ILE A 124 -1.10 5.17 -0.04
CA ILE A 124 -0.01 4.22 0.16
C ILE A 124 0.96 4.75 1.21
N LEU A 125 1.38 6.01 1.10
CA LEU A 125 2.27 6.64 2.07
C LEU A 125 1.63 6.77 3.46
N ALA A 126 0.31 6.89 3.56
CA ALA A 126 -0.42 6.88 4.83
C ALA A 126 -0.35 5.51 5.54
N THR A 127 -0.21 4.42 4.79
CA THR A 127 -0.17 3.04 5.33
C THR A 127 1.25 2.50 5.45
N ALA A 128 2.07 2.68 4.41
CA ALA A 128 3.43 2.14 4.33
C ALA A 128 4.53 3.15 4.73
N GLY A 129 4.17 4.41 4.95
CA GLY A 129 5.12 5.49 5.25
C GLY A 129 5.59 5.56 6.71
N GLN A 130 5.09 4.71 7.59
CA GLN A 130 5.56 4.67 8.99
C GLN A 130 7.04 4.27 9.03
N GLY A 131 7.85 5.12 9.68
CA GLY A 131 9.31 4.96 9.72
C GLY A 131 10.06 5.53 8.50
N LEU A 132 9.39 5.80 7.37
CA LEU A 132 9.98 6.46 6.20
C LEU A 132 9.69 7.97 6.17
N LEU A 133 8.52 8.37 6.63
CA LEU A 133 8.07 9.76 6.69
C LEU A 133 7.89 10.19 8.14
N PRO A 134 8.06 11.50 8.45
CA PRO A 134 7.75 12.05 9.77
C PRO A 134 6.29 11.78 10.17
N ASP A 135 6.06 11.43 11.44
CA ASP A 135 4.73 11.07 11.97
C ASP A 135 3.62 12.09 11.64
N PRO A 136 3.83 13.42 11.75
CA PRO A 136 2.81 14.40 11.38
C PRO A 136 2.34 14.25 9.93
N VAL A 137 3.24 13.90 9.00
CA VAL A 137 2.91 13.70 7.58
C VAL A 137 2.07 12.44 7.40
N VAL A 138 2.47 11.32 8.03
CA VAL A 138 1.72 10.05 7.96
C VAL A 138 0.30 10.21 8.52
N VAL A 139 0.17 10.89 9.66
CA VAL A 139 -1.13 11.16 10.29
C VAL A 139 -2.03 12.02 9.38
N ALA A 140 -1.48 13.07 8.81
CA ALA A 140 -2.24 13.96 7.92
C ALA A 140 -2.69 13.25 6.63
N LEU A 141 -1.88 12.35 6.07
CA LEU A 141 -2.21 11.59 4.85
C LEU A 141 -3.39 10.63 5.04
N LYS A 142 -3.73 10.21 6.27
CA LYS A 142 -4.89 9.35 6.54
C LYS A 142 -6.23 9.96 6.08
N VAL A 143 -6.33 11.29 6.01
CA VAL A 143 -7.52 12.00 5.50
C VAL A 143 -7.81 11.65 4.03
N LEU A 144 -6.80 11.24 3.24
CA LEU A 144 -6.94 10.88 1.83
C LEU A 144 -7.63 9.52 1.60
N GLN A 145 -7.93 8.77 2.64
CA GLN A 145 -8.61 7.47 2.53
C GLN A 145 -10.10 7.59 2.17
N ASN A 146 -10.68 8.78 2.24
CA ASN A 146 -12.06 9.05 1.86
C ASN A 146 -12.20 9.12 0.33
N GLY A 147 -13.30 8.54 -0.20
CA GLY A 147 -13.54 8.29 -1.61
C GLY A 147 -13.39 9.50 -2.55
N VAL A 148 -13.01 9.20 -3.78
CA VAL A 148 -12.94 10.17 -4.89
C VAL A 148 -14.34 10.27 -5.51
N PRO A 149 -14.81 11.47 -5.95
CA PRO A 149 -16.07 11.60 -6.66
C PRO A 149 -16.08 10.73 -7.94
N PRO A 150 -17.14 9.98 -8.22
CA PRO A 150 -17.23 9.17 -9.42
C PRO A 150 -17.38 10.05 -10.67
N LYS A 151 -16.93 9.51 -11.82
CA LYS A 151 -17.22 10.08 -13.14
C LYS A 151 -18.68 9.88 -13.52
N SER A 152 -19.18 10.73 -14.41
CA SER A 152 -20.53 10.63 -14.96
C SER A 152 -20.73 9.36 -15.80
N TYR A 153 -21.99 8.93 -15.95
CA TYR A 153 -22.34 7.79 -16.80
C TYR A 153 -21.84 7.98 -18.24
N ASP A 154 -21.99 9.17 -18.82
CA ASP A 154 -21.60 9.45 -20.20
C ASP A 154 -20.09 9.29 -20.41
N GLU A 155 -19.29 9.74 -19.45
CA GLU A 155 -17.83 9.54 -19.47
C GLU A 155 -17.47 8.04 -19.42
N ILE A 156 -18.15 7.27 -18.56
CA ILE A 156 -17.91 5.84 -18.42
C ILE A 156 -18.35 5.07 -19.68
N ALA A 157 -19.50 5.41 -20.25
CA ALA A 157 -19.96 4.83 -21.48
C ALA A 157 -18.95 5.07 -22.62
N ALA A 158 -18.47 6.30 -22.77
CA ALA A 158 -17.46 6.63 -23.78
C ALA A 158 -16.14 5.86 -23.58
N ILE A 159 -15.72 5.62 -22.33
CA ILE A 159 -14.53 4.81 -22.05
C ILE A 159 -14.76 3.35 -22.46
N ILE A 160 -15.91 2.77 -22.11
CA ILE A 160 -16.25 1.37 -22.46
C ILE A 160 -16.29 1.22 -23.97
N GLU A 161 -17.01 2.08 -24.67
CA GLU A 161 -17.18 2.03 -26.13
C GLU A 161 -15.84 2.20 -26.88
N SER A 162 -14.93 3.03 -26.35
CA SER A 162 -13.60 3.22 -26.93
C SER A 162 -12.60 2.12 -26.58
N SER A 163 -12.90 1.25 -25.61
CA SER A 163 -11.95 0.26 -25.07
C SER A 163 -11.95 -1.07 -25.81
N GLY A 164 -12.88 -1.29 -26.72
CA GLY A 164 -12.98 -2.52 -27.52
C GLY A 164 -13.54 -2.25 -28.90
N THR A 165 -13.20 -3.15 -29.84
CA THR A 165 -13.69 -3.07 -31.22
C THR A 165 -14.21 -4.44 -31.68
N HIS A 166 -15.20 -4.43 -32.56
CA HIS A 166 -15.63 -5.60 -33.31
C HIS A 166 -14.54 -6.08 -34.26
N GLN A 167 -14.71 -7.26 -34.85
CA GLN A 167 -13.78 -7.81 -35.84
C GLN A 167 -13.66 -6.93 -37.09
N ASP A 168 -14.71 -6.15 -37.41
CA ASP A 168 -14.74 -5.17 -38.50
C ASP A 168 -14.08 -3.81 -38.14
N GLY A 169 -13.55 -3.67 -36.91
CA GLY A 169 -12.87 -2.47 -36.44
C GLY A 169 -13.78 -1.38 -35.89
N ARG A 170 -15.12 -1.52 -35.91
CA ARG A 170 -15.99 -0.53 -35.27
C ARG A 170 -16.02 -0.67 -33.75
N PRO A 171 -16.14 0.43 -32.99
CA PRO A 171 -16.26 0.38 -31.52
C PRO A 171 -17.57 -0.29 -31.12
N TYR A 172 -17.56 -0.97 -29.95
CA TYR A 172 -18.79 -1.48 -29.36
C TYR A 172 -19.69 -0.32 -28.89
N ARG A 173 -20.99 -0.60 -28.85
CA ARG A 173 -21.96 0.29 -28.22
C ARG A 173 -22.46 -0.31 -26.91
N MET A 174 -22.82 0.55 -25.94
CA MET A 174 -23.31 0.11 -24.64
C MET A 174 -24.51 -0.83 -24.74
N ASP A 175 -25.45 -0.53 -25.65
CA ASP A 175 -26.66 -1.34 -25.90
C ASP A 175 -26.40 -2.68 -26.59
N GLU A 176 -25.28 -2.87 -27.26
CA GLU A 176 -24.83 -4.16 -27.82
C GLU A 176 -24.22 -5.06 -26.70
N LEU A 177 -23.53 -4.47 -25.73
CA LEU A 177 -22.84 -5.19 -24.67
C LEU A 177 -23.78 -5.55 -23.51
N PHE A 178 -24.61 -4.60 -23.09
CA PHE A 178 -25.42 -4.71 -21.91
C PHE A 178 -26.91 -4.55 -22.19
N SER A 179 -27.75 -5.41 -21.60
CA SER A 179 -29.20 -5.25 -21.61
C SER A 179 -29.66 -4.22 -20.57
N TRP A 180 -28.83 -4.00 -19.55
CA TRP A 180 -29.01 -3.00 -18.51
C TRP A 180 -27.67 -2.64 -17.90
N PHE A 181 -27.47 -1.37 -17.58
CA PHE A 181 -26.27 -0.85 -16.92
C PHE A 181 -26.68 0.18 -15.85
N ASP A 182 -26.21 0.01 -14.62
CA ASP A 182 -26.51 0.93 -13.53
C ASP A 182 -25.66 2.20 -13.70
N PRO A 183 -26.28 3.40 -13.86
CA PRO A 183 -25.53 4.65 -13.93
C PRO A 183 -24.86 5.01 -12.59
N GLN A 184 -25.36 4.48 -11.46
CA GLN A 184 -24.74 4.67 -10.16
C GLN A 184 -23.65 3.61 -9.94
N PRO A 185 -22.41 4.01 -9.61
CA PRO A 185 -21.35 3.04 -9.36
C PRO A 185 -21.58 2.29 -8.04
N LEU A 186 -21.22 1.01 -8.01
CA LEU A 186 -21.11 0.22 -6.78
C LEU A 186 -20.03 0.77 -5.85
N GLY A 187 -19.00 1.36 -6.44
CA GLY A 187 -17.89 1.99 -5.74
C GLY A 187 -16.99 2.73 -6.70
N ALA A 188 -16.38 3.80 -6.21
CA ALA A 188 -15.41 4.60 -6.94
C ALA A 188 -14.10 4.66 -6.15
N ALA A 189 -12.98 4.43 -6.84
CA ALA A 189 -11.63 4.56 -6.32
C ALA A 189 -10.87 5.68 -7.05
N SER A 190 -9.63 5.92 -6.63
CA SER A 190 -8.81 7.01 -7.19
C SER A 190 -8.46 6.82 -8.68
N ILE A 191 -8.52 5.60 -9.20
CA ILE A 191 -8.10 5.28 -10.58
C ILE A 191 -9.19 4.62 -11.42
N ALA A 192 -10.29 4.16 -10.82
CA ALA A 192 -11.34 3.39 -11.47
C ALA A 192 -12.65 3.44 -10.69
N GLN A 193 -13.74 3.08 -11.35
CA GLN A 193 -15.02 2.82 -10.70
C GLN A 193 -15.65 1.52 -11.22
N ALA A 194 -16.55 0.93 -10.42
CA ALA A 194 -17.21 -0.31 -10.71
C ALA A 194 -18.73 -0.11 -10.81
N HIS A 195 -19.35 -0.67 -11.83
CA HIS A 195 -20.79 -0.60 -12.07
C HIS A 195 -21.42 -1.97 -12.12
N LEU A 196 -22.67 -2.07 -11.74
CA LEU A 196 -23.49 -3.24 -11.95
C LEU A 196 -24.09 -3.20 -13.36
N ALA A 197 -24.06 -4.34 -14.06
CA ALA A 197 -24.63 -4.43 -15.38
C ALA A 197 -25.23 -5.83 -15.63
N ARG A 198 -26.00 -5.99 -16.72
CA ARG A 198 -26.44 -7.28 -17.24
C ARG A 198 -25.94 -7.46 -18.67
N LEU A 199 -25.27 -8.57 -18.92
CA LEU A 199 -24.81 -8.90 -20.27
C LEU A 199 -25.98 -9.13 -21.20
N ARG A 200 -25.89 -8.62 -22.43
CA ARG A 200 -26.97 -8.76 -23.39
C ARG A 200 -27.19 -10.21 -23.85
N HIS A 201 -26.11 -10.95 -24.05
CA HIS A 201 -26.18 -12.28 -24.66
C HIS A 201 -26.75 -13.39 -23.76
N ASN A 202 -26.60 -13.29 -22.44
CA ASN A 202 -27.02 -14.32 -21.50
C ASN A 202 -27.77 -13.78 -20.26
N ASN A 203 -27.99 -12.47 -20.19
CA ASN A 203 -28.68 -11.76 -19.09
C ASN A 203 -28.05 -11.97 -17.70
N GLN A 204 -26.76 -12.39 -17.66
CA GLN A 204 -26.02 -12.55 -16.40
C GLN A 204 -25.70 -11.20 -15.78
N THR A 205 -25.85 -11.11 -14.46
CA THR A 205 -25.45 -9.93 -13.69
C THR A 205 -23.93 -9.93 -13.50
N VAL A 206 -23.30 -8.82 -13.88
CA VAL A 206 -21.84 -8.65 -13.89
C VAL A 206 -21.45 -7.33 -13.22
N VAL A 207 -20.19 -7.25 -12.82
CA VAL A 207 -19.53 -6.00 -12.43
C VAL A 207 -18.63 -5.56 -13.58
N VAL A 208 -18.76 -4.31 -13.97
CA VAL A 208 -17.93 -3.65 -14.97
C VAL A 208 -17.00 -2.68 -14.26
N LYS A 209 -15.73 -3.02 -14.14
CA LYS A 209 -14.67 -2.17 -13.58
C LYS A 209 -14.08 -1.34 -14.71
N VAL A 210 -14.14 -0.02 -14.59
CA VAL A 210 -13.72 0.93 -15.63
C VAL A 210 -12.64 1.84 -15.09
N GLN A 211 -11.46 1.81 -15.71
CA GLN A 211 -10.34 2.65 -15.38
C GLN A 211 -10.43 3.99 -16.08
N TYR A 212 -10.01 5.04 -15.40
CA TYR A 212 -9.93 6.38 -15.99
C TYR A 212 -8.70 6.49 -16.90
N PRO A 213 -8.85 6.73 -18.21
CA PRO A 213 -7.74 6.66 -19.17
C PRO A 213 -6.68 7.74 -18.93
N GLU A 214 -7.06 8.89 -18.38
CA GLU A 214 -6.14 9.97 -18.05
C GLU A 214 -5.11 9.58 -16.97
N ILE A 215 -5.41 8.58 -16.14
CA ILE A 215 -4.51 8.13 -15.06
C ILE A 215 -3.19 7.61 -15.63
N ALA A 216 -3.21 6.91 -16.76
CA ALA A 216 -1.99 6.42 -17.39
C ALA A 216 -1.06 7.55 -17.86
N LEU A 217 -1.64 8.67 -18.32
CA LEU A 217 -0.90 9.87 -18.72
C LEU A 217 -0.34 10.63 -17.49
N GLN A 218 -1.12 10.69 -16.42
CA GLN A 218 -0.75 11.36 -15.18
C GLN A 218 0.38 10.60 -14.45
N LEU A 219 0.36 9.26 -14.52
CA LEU A 219 1.26 8.37 -13.79
C LEU A 219 2.73 8.75 -13.98
N ARG A 220 3.19 8.89 -15.23
CA ARG A 220 4.60 9.18 -15.52
C ARG A 220 5.06 10.48 -14.89
N ALA A 221 4.24 11.54 -14.99
CA ALA A 221 4.59 12.83 -14.43
C ALA A 221 4.59 12.80 -12.90
N ASP A 222 3.57 12.20 -12.29
CA ASP A 222 3.44 12.14 -10.84
C ASP A 222 4.55 11.29 -10.22
N LEU A 223 4.86 10.13 -10.81
CA LEU A 223 5.96 9.27 -10.33
C LEU A 223 7.32 9.96 -10.44
N TRP A 224 7.60 10.59 -11.58
CA TRP A 224 8.84 11.36 -11.76
C TRP A 224 8.97 12.47 -10.71
N ASN A 225 7.89 13.20 -10.45
CA ASN A 225 7.85 14.25 -9.44
C ASN A 225 8.12 13.72 -8.03
N VAL A 226 7.42 12.63 -7.64
CA VAL A 226 7.59 12.01 -6.31
C VAL A 226 9.00 11.44 -6.14
N GLN A 227 9.51 10.71 -7.12
CA GLN A 227 10.88 10.15 -7.08
C GLN A 227 11.93 11.25 -6.95
N THR A 228 11.77 12.34 -7.71
CA THR A 228 12.69 13.49 -7.64
C THR A 228 12.63 14.14 -6.26
N ALA A 229 11.43 14.34 -5.70
CA ALA A 229 11.26 14.89 -4.36
C ALA A 229 11.88 13.97 -3.28
N VAL A 230 11.65 12.66 -3.34
CA VAL A 230 12.23 11.68 -2.41
C VAL A 230 13.76 11.68 -2.52
N ARG A 231 14.31 11.70 -3.74
CA ARG A 231 15.77 11.78 -3.94
C ARG A 231 16.39 13.03 -3.31
N LEU A 232 15.73 14.18 -3.45
CA LEU A 232 16.20 15.45 -2.90
C LEU A 232 16.09 15.54 -1.37
N LEU A 233 15.02 14.96 -0.80
CA LEU A 233 14.73 15.04 0.64
C LEU A 233 15.42 13.93 1.45
N SER A 234 15.43 12.71 0.94
CA SER A 234 15.78 11.49 1.70
C SER A 234 16.96 10.70 1.11
N GLY A 235 17.53 11.16 -0.01
CA GLY A 235 18.69 10.54 -0.64
C GLY A 235 18.36 9.43 -1.67
N PRO A 236 19.41 8.87 -2.32
CA PRO A 236 19.26 7.94 -3.45
C PRO A 236 18.64 6.59 -3.07
N ASP A 237 18.91 6.09 -1.87
CA ASP A 237 18.43 4.76 -1.43
C ASP A 237 16.90 4.74 -1.31
N ASN A 238 16.33 5.78 -0.70
CA ASN A 238 14.89 5.94 -0.60
C ASN A 238 14.23 6.23 -1.97
N ALA A 239 14.96 6.83 -2.91
CA ALA A 239 14.48 7.00 -4.28
C ALA A 239 14.34 5.65 -5.01
N ALA A 240 15.22 4.68 -4.75
CA ALA A 240 15.10 3.33 -5.31
C ALA A 240 13.86 2.60 -4.77
N LEU A 241 13.56 2.76 -3.49
CA LEU A 241 12.33 2.24 -2.89
C LEU A 241 11.09 2.89 -3.50
N ALA A 242 11.09 4.22 -3.66
CA ALA A 242 10.00 4.93 -4.33
C ALA A 242 9.81 4.46 -5.79
N GLN A 243 10.89 4.12 -6.51
CA GLN A 243 10.82 3.53 -7.84
C GLN A 243 10.15 2.16 -7.81
N ALA A 244 10.55 1.26 -6.91
CA ALA A 244 9.96 -0.07 -6.80
C ALA A 244 8.46 -0.03 -6.51
N VAL A 245 8.03 0.90 -5.63
CA VAL A 245 6.60 1.15 -5.36
C VAL A 245 5.89 1.65 -6.61
N ALA A 246 6.51 2.56 -7.35
CA ALA A 246 5.97 3.13 -8.58
C ALA A 246 5.77 2.08 -9.68
N ASP A 247 6.78 1.24 -9.93
CA ASP A 247 6.74 0.18 -10.93
C ASP A 247 5.65 -0.85 -10.64
N ARG A 248 5.43 -1.13 -9.36
CA ARG A 248 4.37 -2.01 -8.89
C ARG A 248 2.99 -1.47 -9.25
N HIS A 249 2.70 -0.21 -8.92
CA HIS A 249 1.41 0.41 -9.19
C HIS A 249 1.18 0.73 -10.67
N THR A 250 2.24 0.81 -11.47
CA THR A 250 2.12 0.92 -12.92
C THR A 250 1.47 -0.33 -13.55
N ARG A 251 1.71 -1.51 -12.98
CA ARG A 251 1.11 -2.77 -13.44
C ARG A 251 -0.39 -2.85 -13.16
N GLU A 252 -0.89 -2.20 -12.10
CA GLU A 252 -2.33 -2.11 -11.79
C GLU A 252 -3.13 -1.37 -12.89
N LEU A 253 -2.46 -0.62 -13.75
CA LEU A 253 -3.11 0.12 -14.84
C LEU A 253 -3.39 -0.72 -16.10
N ASP A 254 -3.26 -2.04 -16.01
CA ASP A 254 -3.66 -2.94 -17.10
C ASP A 254 -4.58 -4.04 -16.56
N PHE A 255 -5.87 -3.87 -16.73
CA PHE A 255 -6.87 -4.82 -16.25
C PHE A 255 -6.81 -6.21 -16.90
N ARG A 256 -6.09 -6.35 -18.03
CA ARG A 256 -5.82 -7.67 -18.59
C ARG A 256 -4.96 -8.51 -17.66
N LEU A 257 -3.98 -7.87 -16.98
CA LEU A 257 -3.16 -8.56 -15.99
C LEU A 257 -4.00 -9.01 -14.78
N GLU A 258 -4.92 -8.17 -14.30
CA GLU A 258 -5.84 -8.55 -13.21
C GLU A 258 -6.73 -9.73 -13.61
N ALA A 259 -7.22 -9.73 -14.85
CA ALA A 259 -8.00 -10.84 -15.42
C ALA A 259 -7.21 -12.15 -15.44
N ASP A 260 -5.95 -12.12 -15.88
CA ASP A 260 -5.08 -13.29 -15.93
C ASP A 260 -4.73 -13.80 -14.52
N HIS A 261 -4.45 -12.89 -13.60
CA HIS A 261 -4.20 -13.24 -12.19
C HIS A 261 -5.43 -13.91 -11.54
N LEU A 262 -6.62 -13.39 -11.77
CA LEU A 262 -7.87 -14.00 -11.28
C LEU A 262 -8.04 -15.43 -11.80
N ARG A 263 -7.78 -15.69 -13.08
CA ARG A 263 -7.86 -17.03 -13.67
C ARG A 263 -6.83 -17.97 -13.07
N GLU A 264 -5.57 -17.53 -12.95
CA GLU A 264 -4.47 -18.32 -12.39
C GLU A 264 -4.75 -18.71 -10.95
N VAL A 265 -5.09 -17.74 -10.10
CA VAL A 265 -5.36 -18.02 -8.68
C VAL A 265 -6.62 -18.88 -8.51
N THR A 266 -7.64 -18.67 -9.34
CA THR A 266 -8.84 -19.53 -9.33
C THR A 266 -8.46 -20.99 -9.62
N ALA A 267 -7.66 -21.25 -10.65
CA ALA A 267 -7.19 -22.60 -10.98
C ALA A 267 -6.43 -23.24 -9.82
N HIS A 268 -5.50 -22.52 -9.20
CA HIS A 268 -4.74 -23.01 -8.04
C HIS A 268 -5.64 -23.35 -6.85
N LEU A 269 -6.62 -22.52 -6.53
CA LEU A 269 -7.52 -22.78 -5.40
C LEU A 269 -8.54 -23.89 -5.70
N GLN A 270 -8.87 -24.13 -6.98
CA GLN A 270 -9.67 -25.29 -7.42
C GLN A 270 -8.90 -26.60 -7.27
N GLU A 271 -7.61 -26.62 -7.63
CA GLU A 271 -6.72 -27.78 -7.40
C GLU A 271 -6.65 -28.18 -5.91
N ASP A 272 -6.65 -27.18 -5.01
CA ASP A 272 -6.65 -27.42 -3.56
C ASP A 272 -8.06 -27.77 -3.00
N GLY A 273 -9.12 -27.72 -3.81
CA GLY A 273 -10.51 -27.96 -3.40
C GLY A 273 -11.06 -26.86 -2.47
N VAL A 274 -10.54 -25.65 -2.55
CA VAL A 274 -10.92 -24.50 -1.71
C VAL A 274 -11.92 -23.59 -2.44
N GLU A 275 -11.75 -23.38 -3.74
CA GLU A 275 -12.74 -22.78 -4.63
C GLU A 275 -13.56 -23.91 -5.31
N PRO A 276 -14.90 -23.89 -5.30
CA PRO A 276 -15.81 -22.90 -4.74
C PRO A 276 -16.31 -23.17 -3.30
N GLN A 277 -15.70 -24.10 -2.54
CA GLN A 277 -16.27 -24.61 -1.27
C GLN A 277 -16.16 -23.58 -0.12
N LEU A 278 -15.02 -22.89 -0.01
CA LEU A 278 -14.75 -21.94 1.07
C LEU A 278 -14.71 -20.50 0.56
N VAL A 279 -14.22 -20.32 -0.67
CA VAL A 279 -14.10 -19.00 -1.30
C VAL A 279 -14.66 -19.02 -2.72
N ARG A 280 -14.97 -17.83 -3.24
CA ARG A 280 -15.31 -17.58 -4.63
C ARG A 280 -14.44 -16.45 -5.16
N LEU A 281 -13.88 -16.67 -6.34
CA LEU A 281 -13.29 -15.59 -7.12
C LEU A 281 -14.26 -15.27 -8.28
N PRO A 282 -14.39 -14.00 -8.70
CA PRO A 282 -15.29 -13.65 -9.79
C PRO A 282 -14.76 -14.23 -11.11
N ARG A 283 -15.62 -14.91 -11.85
CA ARG A 283 -15.30 -15.33 -13.21
C ARG A 283 -15.11 -14.10 -14.10
N VAL A 284 -14.06 -14.07 -14.89
CA VAL A 284 -13.81 -13.01 -15.87
C VAL A 284 -14.49 -13.34 -17.19
N TYR A 285 -15.24 -12.40 -17.74
CA TYR A 285 -15.90 -12.51 -19.03
C TYR A 285 -15.03 -11.90 -20.13
N ASN A 286 -14.51 -12.75 -21.00
CA ASN A 286 -13.64 -12.33 -22.10
C ASN A 286 -14.22 -12.71 -23.49
N GLU A 287 -15.42 -13.29 -23.52
CA GLU A 287 -16.04 -13.90 -24.71
C GLU A 287 -16.38 -12.86 -25.80
N THR A 288 -16.43 -11.58 -25.43
CA THR A 288 -16.85 -10.47 -26.31
C THR A 288 -15.80 -9.36 -26.43
N GLY A 289 -14.54 -9.62 -26.06
CA GLY A 289 -13.52 -8.57 -26.02
C GLY A 289 -13.72 -7.51 -24.92
N LEU A 290 -14.62 -7.78 -23.96
CA LEU A 290 -14.93 -6.87 -22.83
C LEU A 290 -13.83 -6.80 -21.77
N CYS A 291 -12.78 -7.59 -21.89
CA CYS A 291 -11.58 -7.45 -21.09
C CYS A 291 -10.52 -6.70 -21.90
N SER A 292 -10.28 -5.46 -21.54
CA SER A 292 -9.30 -4.58 -22.17
C SER A 292 -8.34 -4.00 -21.12
N ARG A 293 -7.45 -3.13 -21.57
CA ARG A 293 -6.58 -2.42 -20.64
C ARG A 293 -7.36 -1.61 -19.60
N ASN A 294 -8.46 -0.99 -19.99
CA ASN A 294 -9.21 -0.03 -19.18
C ASN A 294 -10.56 -0.56 -18.68
N VAL A 295 -11.00 -1.72 -19.16
CA VAL A 295 -12.30 -2.30 -18.80
C VAL A 295 -12.11 -3.76 -18.41
N LEU A 296 -12.70 -4.17 -17.29
CA LEU A 296 -12.75 -5.55 -16.82
C LEU A 296 -14.18 -5.90 -16.45
N VAL A 297 -14.75 -6.87 -17.18
CA VAL A 297 -16.08 -7.42 -16.87
C VAL A 297 -15.92 -8.74 -16.14
N MET A 298 -16.54 -8.83 -14.97
CA MET A 298 -16.44 -10.01 -14.10
C MET A 298 -17.77 -10.34 -13.43
N GLU A 299 -17.89 -11.57 -12.94
CA GLU A 299 -19.06 -12.08 -12.21
C GLU A 299 -19.40 -11.17 -11.02
N TYR A 300 -20.68 -10.86 -10.86
CA TYR A 300 -21.16 -10.23 -9.63
C TYR A 300 -21.25 -11.27 -8.51
N LEU A 301 -20.50 -11.07 -7.44
CA LEU A 301 -20.59 -11.87 -6.23
C LEU A 301 -21.45 -11.14 -5.21
N PRO A 302 -22.61 -11.72 -4.81
CA PRO A 302 -23.44 -11.11 -3.76
C PRO A 302 -22.75 -11.27 -2.40
N GLY A 303 -22.42 -10.16 -1.77
CA GLY A 303 -21.73 -10.19 -0.49
C GLY A 303 -21.57 -8.79 0.10
N VAL A 304 -21.13 -8.72 1.36
CA VAL A 304 -20.81 -7.46 2.02
C VAL A 304 -19.33 -7.37 2.29
N PRO A 305 -18.69 -6.22 2.07
CA PRO A 305 -17.29 -6.05 2.37
C PRO A 305 -16.97 -6.46 3.82
N LEU A 306 -15.91 -7.24 3.98
CA LEU A 306 -15.44 -7.66 5.30
C LEU A 306 -15.14 -6.46 6.19
N GLN A 307 -14.73 -5.33 5.62
CA GLN A 307 -14.53 -4.08 6.37
C GLN A 307 -15.80 -3.67 7.10
N THR A 308 -16.94 -3.64 6.42
CA THR A 308 -18.23 -3.31 7.03
C THR A 308 -18.59 -4.26 8.17
N VAL A 309 -18.34 -5.56 7.98
CA VAL A 309 -18.58 -6.58 9.01
C VAL A 309 -17.68 -6.36 10.24
N LEU A 310 -16.41 -6.01 10.01
CA LEU A 310 -15.47 -5.70 11.10
C LEU A 310 -15.85 -4.43 11.84
N ASP A 311 -16.25 -3.38 11.12
CA ASP A 311 -16.67 -2.11 11.72
C ASP A 311 -17.91 -2.28 12.60
N GLU A 312 -18.89 -3.07 12.16
CA GLU A 312 -20.07 -3.40 12.95
C GLU A 312 -19.73 -4.22 14.21
N GLU A 313 -18.80 -5.20 14.08
CA GLU A 313 -18.36 -6.01 15.20
C GLU A 313 -17.58 -5.18 16.23
N GLN A 314 -16.73 -4.27 15.76
CA GLN A 314 -16.01 -3.34 16.62
C GLN A 314 -16.95 -2.37 17.34
N ALA A 315 -17.94 -1.82 16.64
CA ALA A 315 -18.98 -0.98 17.27
C ALA A 315 -19.78 -1.75 18.31
N ARG A 316 -20.05 -3.04 18.08
CA ARG A 316 -20.69 -3.92 19.06
C ARG A 316 -19.79 -4.15 20.28
N LEU A 317 -18.51 -4.39 20.07
CA LEU A 317 -17.53 -4.58 21.13
C LEU A 317 -17.35 -3.31 21.96
N ALA A 318 -17.28 -2.14 21.32
CA ALA A 318 -17.20 -0.85 22.00
C ALA A 318 -18.39 -0.65 22.93
N ARG A 319 -19.61 -0.87 22.44
CA ARG A 319 -20.84 -0.78 23.24
C ARG A 319 -20.90 -1.78 24.40
N ALA A 320 -20.36 -2.99 24.19
CA ALA A 320 -20.34 -4.02 25.24
C ALA A 320 -19.31 -3.72 26.34
N LEU A 321 -18.16 -3.11 26.00
CA LEU A 321 -17.07 -2.84 26.94
C LEU A 321 -17.18 -1.47 27.62
N LEU A 322 -17.60 -0.44 26.90
CA LEU A 322 -17.53 0.96 27.32
C LEU A 322 -18.89 1.62 27.51
N GLY A 323 -20.00 0.94 27.14
CA GLY A 323 -21.34 1.45 27.25
C GLY A 323 -21.99 1.86 25.93
N ARG A 324 -23.28 2.25 25.95
CA ARG A 324 -24.11 2.43 24.75
C ARG A 324 -23.64 3.54 23.81
N ASP A 325 -23.02 4.59 24.34
CA ASP A 325 -22.63 5.79 23.59
C ASP A 325 -21.16 5.79 23.20
N ALA A 326 -20.45 4.67 23.42
CA ALA A 326 -19.03 4.56 23.11
C ALA A 326 -18.80 4.50 21.59
N SER A 327 -17.86 5.32 21.13
CA SER A 327 -17.40 5.37 19.74
C SER A 327 -16.23 4.40 19.48
N MET A 328 -15.91 4.22 18.20
CA MET A 328 -14.70 3.50 17.78
C MET A 328 -13.42 4.16 18.30
N GLN A 329 -13.41 5.50 18.38
CA GLN A 329 -12.28 6.23 18.92
C GLN A 329 -12.07 5.93 20.41
N ASP A 330 -13.14 5.85 21.17
CA ASP A 330 -13.11 5.49 22.59
C ASP A 330 -12.57 4.07 22.79
N LEU A 331 -12.97 3.12 21.94
CA LEU A 331 -12.46 1.75 21.96
C LEU A 331 -10.95 1.72 21.63
N GLN A 332 -10.52 2.42 20.60
CA GLN A 332 -9.11 2.51 20.24
C GLN A 332 -8.27 3.16 21.33
N GLN A 333 -8.78 4.24 21.94
CA GLN A 333 -8.14 4.90 23.06
C GLN A 333 -8.04 3.95 24.25
N HIS A 334 -9.13 3.30 24.62
CA HIS A 334 -9.17 2.33 25.72
C HIS A 334 -8.17 1.17 25.51
N LEU A 335 -8.12 0.58 24.30
CA LEU A 335 -7.16 -0.46 23.96
C LEU A 335 -5.73 0.05 24.00
N THR A 336 -5.48 1.27 23.51
CA THR A 336 -4.17 1.93 23.55
C THR A 336 -3.74 2.19 24.99
N ASP A 337 -4.63 2.64 25.84
CA ASP A 337 -4.34 2.91 27.25
C ASP A 337 -4.12 1.60 28.03
N GLN A 338 -4.88 0.55 27.73
CA GLN A 338 -4.60 -0.79 28.27
C GLN A 338 -3.23 -1.32 27.81
N LEU A 339 -2.84 -1.13 26.55
CA LEU A 339 -1.53 -1.51 26.04
C LEU A 339 -0.41 -0.68 26.70
N LYS A 340 -0.63 0.61 26.95
CA LYS A 340 0.30 1.47 27.71
C LYS A 340 0.36 1.09 29.20
N GLY A 341 -0.76 0.70 29.78
CA GLY A 341 -0.87 0.24 31.18
C GLY A 341 -0.24 -1.15 31.40
N LEU A 342 0.01 -1.93 30.35
CA LEU A 342 0.78 -3.17 30.36
C LEU A 342 2.31 -2.94 30.45
N ARG A 343 2.78 -1.70 30.54
CA ARG A 343 4.13 -1.44 31.08
C ARG A 343 4.17 -2.00 32.50
N PRO A 344 5.13 -2.85 32.85
CA PRO A 344 5.19 -3.46 34.18
C PRO A 344 5.42 -2.37 35.23
N SER A 345 4.34 -1.82 35.76
CA SER A 345 4.36 -1.26 37.10
C SER A 345 4.53 -2.45 38.04
N ALA A 346 5.52 -2.38 38.90
CA ALA A 346 5.90 -3.43 39.84
C ALA A 346 4.86 -3.68 40.96
N SER A 347 3.56 -3.63 40.64
CA SER A 347 2.49 -4.01 41.56
C SER A 347 1.61 -5.08 40.92
N THR A 348 1.87 -6.29 41.32
CA THR A 348 1.15 -7.53 40.99
C THR A 348 -0.32 -7.46 41.42
N THR A 349 -1.21 -7.06 40.53
CA THR A 349 -2.61 -7.47 40.62
C THR A 349 -2.67 -8.89 40.05
N LYS A 350 -2.75 -9.90 40.90
CA LYS A 350 -2.88 -11.30 40.53
C LYS A 350 -4.16 -11.44 39.70
N LEU A 351 -4.03 -11.70 38.41
CA LEU A 351 -5.14 -12.15 37.57
C LEU A 351 -5.77 -13.40 38.21
N PRO A 352 -7.11 -13.56 38.19
CA PRO A 352 -7.77 -14.73 38.72
C PRO A 352 -7.15 -16.02 38.16
N VAL A 353 -6.91 -17.02 38.98
CA VAL A 353 -6.23 -18.28 38.62
C VAL A 353 -6.85 -18.97 37.41
N TRP A 354 -8.15 -18.81 37.15
CA TRP A 354 -8.81 -19.35 35.98
C TRP A 354 -8.40 -18.66 34.64
N MET A 355 -7.93 -17.41 34.67
CA MET A 355 -7.41 -16.72 33.49
C MET A 355 -5.96 -17.09 33.15
N THR A 356 -5.23 -17.60 34.11
CA THR A 356 -3.79 -17.94 33.94
C THR A 356 -3.52 -19.43 33.80
N HIS A 357 -4.51 -20.29 34.11
CA HIS A 357 -4.32 -21.75 34.04
C HIS A 357 -4.47 -22.28 32.61
N PRO A 358 -3.43 -22.87 31.98
CA PRO A 358 -3.44 -23.28 30.57
C PRO A 358 -4.62 -24.22 30.21
N VAL A 359 -4.98 -25.13 31.11
CA VAL A 359 -6.10 -26.08 30.91
C VAL A 359 -7.44 -25.36 30.87
N LEU A 360 -7.68 -24.38 31.75
CA LEU A 360 -8.93 -23.62 31.80
C LEU A 360 -9.07 -22.67 30.61
N GLN A 361 -7.98 -22.10 30.12
CA GLN A 361 -7.96 -21.34 28.87
C GLN A 361 -8.31 -22.25 27.67
N THR A 362 -7.75 -23.48 27.63
CA THR A 362 -8.02 -24.44 26.56
C THR A 362 -9.48 -24.91 26.61
N VAL A 363 -10.01 -25.22 27.78
CA VAL A 363 -11.42 -25.63 27.98
C VAL A 363 -12.36 -24.46 27.64
N GLY A 364 -12.09 -23.24 28.11
CA GLY A 364 -12.86 -22.05 27.78
C GLY A 364 -12.87 -21.75 26.26
N ALA A 365 -11.71 -21.88 25.61
CA ALA A 365 -11.62 -21.72 24.17
C ALA A 365 -12.35 -22.85 23.40
N ALA A 366 -12.34 -24.08 23.91
CA ALA A 366 -13.08 -25.20 23.33
C ALA A 366 -14.60 -25.00 23.46
N LEU A 367 -15.08 -24.60 24.64
CA LEU A 367 -16.50 -24.29 24.86
C LEU A 367 -17.00 -23.15 23.99
N LEU A 368 -16.22 -22.07 23.86
CA LEU A 368 -16.54 -20.96 22.97
C LEU A 368 -16.57 -21.38 21.50
N ARG A 369 -15.66 -22.26 21.06
CA ARG A 369 -15.65 -22.83 19.70
C ARG A 369 -16.87 -23.70 19.45
N THR A 370 -17.25 -24.54 20.40
CA THR A 370 -18.44 -25.40 20.31
C THR A 370 -19.71 -24.56 20.27
N TYR A 371 -19.83 -23.57 21.14
CA TYR A 371 -20.97 -22.63 21.13
C TYR A 371 -21.06 -21.84 19.81
N ALA A 372 -19.95 -21.34 19.30
CA ALA A 372 -19.92 -20.63 18.01
C ALA A 372 -20.34 -21.57 16.86
N GLY A 373 -19.85 -22.81 16.85
CA GLY A 373 -20.20 -23.81 15.84
C GLY A 373 -21.69 -24.20 15.87
N VAL A 374 -22.26 -24.40 17.05
CA VAL A 374 -23.70 -24.69 17.22
C VAL A 374 -24.55 -23.49 16.80
N ARG A 375 -24.18 -22.28 17.21
CA ARG A 375 -24.88 -21.05 16.81
C ARG A 375 -24.88 -20.85 15.30
N ASP A 376 -23.75 -21.10 14.64
CA ASP A 376 -23.62 -20.97 13.19
C ASP A 376 -24.48 -21.99 12.44
N HIS A 377 -24.49 -23.24 12.91
CA HIS A 377 -25.31 -24.31 12.32
C HIS A 377 -26.80 -23.93 12.34
N TRP A 378 -27.31 -23.44 13.48
CA TRP A 378 -28.68 -22.97 13.60
C TRP A 378 -28.94 -21.69 12.78
N GLY A 379 -27.95 -20.81 12.64
CA GLY A 379 -28.04 -19.62 11.79
C GLY A 379 -28.20 -19.98 10.31
N HIS A 380 -27.43 -20.95 9.82
CA HIS A 380 -27.54 -21.46 8.44
C HIS A 380 -28.86 -22.21 8.19
N ALA A 381 -29.28 -23.05 9.14
CA ALA A 381 -30.58 -23.72 9.07
C ALA A 381 -31.76 -22.73 9.03
N GLY A 382 -31.70 -21.67 9.82
CA GLY A 382 -32.71 -20.61 9.83
C GLY A 382 -32.76 -19.82 8.50
N LEU A 383 -31.61 -19.55 7.87
CA LEU A 383 -31.54 -18.92 6.55
C LEU A 383 -32.09 -19.85 5.45
N TRP A 384 -31.72 -21.14 5.49
CA TRP A 384 -32.22 -22.16 4.55
C TRP A 384 -33.72 -22.35 4.64
N ILE A 385 -34.28 -22.41 5.87
CA ILE A 385 -35.73 -22.50 6.11
C ILE A 385 -36.45 -21.25 5.59
N ARG A 386 -35.94 -20.05 5.88
CA ARG A 386 -36.50 -18.79 5.36
C ARG A 386 -36.51 -18.73 3.84
N GLN A 387 -35.43 -19.14 3.20
CA GLN A 387 -35.28 -19.17 1.74
C GLN A 387 -36.32 -20.13 1.11
N ARG A 388 -36.56 -21.28 1.75
CA ARG A 388 -37.48 -22.30 1.26
C ARG A 388 -38.97 -21.98 1.56
N VAL A 389 -39.24 -21.31 2.67
CA VAL A 389 -40.62 -20.97 3.09
C VAL A 389 -41.11 -19.68 2.43
N GLN A 390 -40.23 -18.70 2.15
CA GLN A 390 -40.64 -17.41 1.59
C GLN A 390 -40.56 -17.33 0.07
N GLY A 391 -39.98 -18.34 -0.62
CA GLY A 391 -39.95 -18.44 -2.09
C GLY A 391 -39.34 -17.24 -2.84
N ARG A 392 -38.65 -16.35 -2.12
CA ARG A 392 -38.06 -15.14 -2.72
C ARG A 392 -36.65 -15.42 -3.21
N PRO A 393 -36.39 -15.23 -4.51
CA PRO A 393 -35.05 -15.19 -5.02
C PRO A 393 -34.32 -13.97 -4.40
N LEU A 394 -33.03 -14.12 -4.10
CA LEU A 394 -32.14 -13.06 -3.57
C LEU A 394 -31.89 -11.89 -4.54
N ASN A 395 -32.72 -11.75 -5.60
CA ASN A 395 -32.58 -10.79 -6.69
C ASN A 395 -33.49 -9.57 -6.58
N ASP A 396 -33.73 -9.04 -5.39
CA ASP A 396 -34.38 -7.73 -5.31
C ASP A 396 -33.40 -6.64 -5.72
N ALA A 397 -33.82 -5.81 -6.68
CA ALA A 397 -33.09 -4.76 -7.38
C ALA A 397 -32.57 -3.59 -6.48
N HIS A 398 -32.80 -3.66 -5.20
CA HIS A 398 -32.14 -2.83 -4.21
C HIS A 398 -31.21 -3.74 -3.42
N GLY A 399 -29.90 -3.50 -3.52
CA GLY A 399 -28.84 -4.31 -2.95
C GLY A 399 -29.21 -5.02 -1.65
N PRO A 400 -28.66 -6.19 -1.37
CA PRO A 400 -29.14 -7.07 -0.32
C PRO A 400 -29.29 -6.28 0.99
N ARG A 401 -30.53 -6.09 1.45
CA ARG A 401 -30.78 -5.66 2.83
C ARG A 401 -30.36 -6.82 3.70
N TYR A 402 -29.10 -6.82 4.09
CA TYR A 402 -28.53 -7.84 4.94
C TYR A 402 -29.33 -7.92 6.23
N LEU A 403 -29.92 -9.05 6.42
CA LEU A 403 -30.51 -9.46 7.69
C LEU A 403 -29.38 -9.47 8.72
N GLY A 404 -29.31 -8.43 9.51
CA GLY A 404 -28.42 -8.13 10.63
C GLY A 404 -27.22 -9.07 10.82
N TYR A 405 -26.02 -8.55 10.64
CA TYR A 405 -24.73 -9.23 10.81
C TYR A 405 -24.49 -9.86 12.18
N GLY A 406 -25.37 -9.74 13.12
CA GLY A 406 -25.30 -10.44 14.41
C GLY A 406 -25.08 -11.96 14.33
N LYS A 407 -24.93 -12.51 13.11
CA LYS A 407 -24.76 -13.93 12.83
C LYS A 407 -23.48 -14.30 12.06
N VAL A 408 -22.62 -13.35 11.68
CA VAL A 408 -21.36 -13.68 11.00
C VAL A 408 -20.34 -14.17 12.02
N ASN A 409 -19.81 -15.36 11.81
CA ASN A 409 -18.70 -15.86 12.61
C ASN A 409 -17.37 -15.29 12.11
N VAL A 410 -17.02 -14.09 12.57
CA VAL A 410 -15.77 -13.38 12.22
C VAL A 410 -14.55 -14.29 12.41
N ALA A 411 -14.54 -15.13 13.44
CA ALA A 411 -13.44 -16.06 13.66
C ALA A 411 -13.30 -17.12 12.56
N ARG A 412 -14.42 -17.59 11.99
CA ARG A 412 -14.40 -18.49 10.83
C ARG A 412 -13.92 -17.76 9.58
N VAL A 413 -14.44 -16.57 9.33
CA VAL A 413 -14.04 -15.70 8.22
C VAL A 413 -12.53 -15.49 8.23
N LEU A 414 -11.98 -15.03 9.35
CA LEU A 414 -10.55 -14.77 9.49
C LEU A 414 -9.71 -16.06 9.34
N ARG A 415 -10.16 -17.19 9.88
CA ARG A 415 -9.46 -18.47 9.68
C ARG A 415 -9.44 -18.92 8.21
N THR A 416 -10.57 -18.74 7.50
CA THR A 416 -10.64 -19.06 6.07
C THR A 416 -9.70 -18.15 5.28
N LEU A 417 -9.67 -16.86 5.57
CA LEU A 417 -8.79 -15.89 4.93
C LEU A 417 -7.32 -16.26 5.13
N VAL A 418 -6.92 -16.54 6.37
CA VAL A 418 -5.57 -16.99 6.72
C VAL A 418 -5.21 -18.29 5.99
N HIS A 419 -6.13 -19.27 5.94
CA HIS A 419 -5.91 -20.53 5.26
C HIS A 419 -5.66 -20.36 3.77
N VAL A 420 -6.52 -19.59 3.09
CA VAL A 420 -6.42 -19.33 1.64
C VAL A 420 -5.12 -18.63 1.28
N HIS A 421 -4.75 -17.58 2.02
CA HIS A 421 -3.51 -16.88 1.75
C HIS A 421 -2.26 -17.71 2.07
N GLY A 422 -2.35 -18.62 3.05
CA GLY A 422 -1.30 -19.59 3.32
C GLY A 422 -1.09 -20.57 2.15
N LEU A 423 -2.16 -21.02 1.48
CA LEU A 423 -2.08 -21.83 0.27
C LEU A 423 -1.44 -21.03 -0.87
N GLN A 424 -1.92 -19.82 -1.14
CA GLN A 424 -1.38 -18.96 -2.17
C GLN A 424 0.12 -18.70 -1.98
N LEU A 425 0.54 -18.35 -0.76
CA LEU A 425 1.93 -18.03 -0.45
C LEU A 425 2.83 -19.26 -0.49
N LEU A 426 2.48 -20.33 0.26
CA LEU A 426 3.37 -21.45 0.52
C LEU A 426 3.24 -22.59 -0.49
N MET A 427 2.02 -22.89 -0.99
CA MET A 427 1.81 -23.98 -1.94
C MET A 427 2.03 -23.57 -3.39
N HIS A 428 1.60 -22.37 -3.76
CA HIS A 428 1.62 -21.92 -5.15
C HIS A 428 2.70 -20.85 -5.44
N GLY A 429 3.12 -20.09 -4.42
CA GLY A 429 4.08 -18.98 -4.59
C GLY A 429 3.51 -17.81 -5.40
N VAL A 430 2.18 -17.78 -5.57
CA VAL A 430 1.42 -16.71 -6.21
C VAL A 430 0.34 -16.26 -5.25
N PHE A 431 0.45 -15.04 -4.74
CA PHE A 431 -0.39 -14.58 -3.64
C PHE A 431 -0.83 -13.13 -3.81
N ASN A 432 -2.02 -12.81 -3.31
CA ASN A 432 -2.51 -11.43 -3.24
C ASN A 432 -1.64 -10.64 -2.25
N THR A 433 -1.13 -9.49 -2.70
CA THR A 433 -0.28 -8.61 -1.88
C THR A 433 -1.06 -7.49 -1.19
N ASP A 434 -2.34 -7.35 -1.50
CA ASP A 434 -3.24 -6.37 -0.90
C ASP A 434 -4.61 -6.96 -0.54
N PRO A 435 -4.68 -7.94 0.40
CA PRO A 435 -5.94 -8.52 0.84
C PRO A 435 -6.70 -7.56 1.77
N HIS A 436 -6.91 -6.32 1.29
CA HIS A 436 -7.63 -5.31 2.06
C HIS A 436 -9.06 -5.79 2.36
N PRO A 437 -9.58 -5.63 3.58
CA PRO A 437 -10.93 -6.08 3.93
C PRO A 437 -12.06 -5.52 3.05
N GLY A 438 -11.83 -4.38 2.38
CA GLY A 438 -12.76 -3.83 1.38
C GLY A 438 -12.87 -4.68 0.11
N ASN A 439 -11.84 -5.48 -0.22
CA ASN A 439 -11.78 -6.35 -1.40
C ASN A 439 -12.19 -7.80 -1.09
N VAL A 440 -12.59 -8.07 0.15
CA VAL A 440 -13.07 -9.38 0.60
C VAL A 440 -14.55 -9.26 0.94
N LEU A 441 -15.40 -10.05 0.29
CA LEU A 441 -16.84 -10.11 0.58
C LEU A 441 -17.15 -11.26 1.53
N VAL A 442 -18.03 -11.03 2.47
CA VAL A 442 -18.71 -12.10 3.22
C VAL A 442 -20.02 -12.39 2.50
N MET A 443 -20.12 -13.56 1.90
CA MET A 443 -21.27 -13.97 1.11
C MET A 443 -22.41 -14.51 2.01
N PRO A 444 -23.68 -14.47 1.54
CA PRO A 444 -24.83 -14.94 2.33
C PRO A 444 -24.75 -16.42 2.74
N ASP A 445 -24.05 -17.24 1.97
CA ASP A 445 -23.81 -18.68 2.24
C ASP A 445 -22.63 -18.95 3.16
N GLY A 446 -21.96 -17.90 3.62
CA GLY A 446 -20.81 -17.97 4.53
C GLY A 446 -19.45 -18.20 3.84
N ARG A 447 -19.40 -18.25 2.51
CA ARG A 447 -18.17 -18.24 1.74
C ARG A 447 -17.59 -16.82 1.67
N LEU A 448 -16.30 -16.73 1.30
CA LEU A 448 -15.68 -15.43 1.05
C LEU A 448 -15.58 -15.17 -0.45
N GLY A 449 -15.96 -13.97 -0.88
CA GLY A 449 -15.69 -13.47 -2.22
C GLY A 449 -14.35 -12.72 -2.22
N LEU A 450 -13.40 -13.12 -3.05
CA LEU A 450 -12.11 -12.45 -3.19
C LEU A 450 -12.10 -11.68 -4.51
N LEU A 451 -12.11 -10.34 -4.47
CA LEU A 451 -12.46 -9.51 -5.62
C LEU A 451 -11.26 -9.01 -6.41
N ASP A 452 -10.20 -8.58 -5.76
CA ASP A 452 -9.11 -7.81 -6.36
C ASP A 452 -7.80 -8.61 -6.36
N TYR A 453 -7.27 -8.85 -7.57
CA TYR A 453 -5.97 -9.45 -7.83
C TYR A 453 -5.13 -8.59 -8.78
N GLY A 454 -5.35 -7.29 -8.78
CA GLY A 454 -4.53 -6.33 -9.52
C GLY A 454 -3.06 -6.39 -9.12
N MET A 455 -2.80 -6.66 -7.84
CA MET A 455 -1.45 -6.84 -7.31
C MET A 455 -1.24 -8.26 -6.79
N ILE A 456 -0.29 -8.99 -7.39
CA ILE A 456 0.17 -10.29 -6.89
C ILE A 456 1.67 -10.29 -6.64
N GLY A 457 2.09 -11.01 -5.60
CA GLY A 457 3.47 -11.42 -5.37
C GLY A 457 3.75 -12.75 -6.05
N ARG A 458 4.98 -12.91 -6.57
CA ARG A 458 5.46 -14.17 -7.15
C ARG A 458 6.77 -14.57 -6.51
N MET A 459 6.91 -15.84 -6.21
CA MET A 459 8.08 -16.42 -5.57
C MET A 459 8.65 -17.53 -6.45
N SER A 460 9.98 -17.57 -6.53
CA SER A 460 10.67 -18.74 -7.06
C SER A 460 10.53 -19.94 -6.09
N ASP A 461 10.84 -21.16 -6.55
CA ASP A 461 10.83 -22.34 -5.68
C ASP A 461 11.85 -22.23 -4.54
N THR A 462 12.98 -21.55 -4.78
CA THR A 462 13.98 -21.25 -3.75
C THR A 462 13.42 -20.30 -2.69
N ASP A 463 12.79 -19.21 -3.11
CA ASP A 463 12.16 -18.26 -2.20
C ASP A 463 11.03 -18.90 -1.40
N ARG A 464 10.22 -19.73 -2.07
CA ARG A 464 9.13 -20.47 -1.44
C ARG A 464 9.66 -21.46 -0.41
N SER A 465 10.77 -22.14 -0.71
CA SER A 465 11.43 -23.03 0.25
C SER A 465 11.89 -22.27 1.49
N TRP A 466 12.50 -21.10 1.31
CA TRP A 466 12.90 -20.25 2.44
C TRP A 466 11.71 -19.78 3.29
N ALA A 467 10.61 -19.36 2.67
CA ALA A 467 9.39 -18.96 3.37
C ALA A 467 8.76 -20.12 4.16
N VAL A 468 8.71 -21.31 3.56
CA VAL A 468 8.22 -22.54 4.19
C VAL A 468 9.07 -22.90 5.42
N GLU A 469 10.40 -22.88 5.30
CA GLU A 469 11.32 -23.16 6.41
C GLU A 469 11.20 -22.11 7.52
N THR A 470 11.04 -20.84 7.17
CA THR A 470 10.80 -19.76 8.14
C THR A 470 9.50 -19.99 8.92
N VAL A 471 8.39 -20.27 8.24
CA VAL A 471 7.11 -20.57 8.90
C VAL A 471 7.21 -21.80 9.80
N LEU A 472 7.89 -22.86 9.36
CA LEU A 472 8.07 -24.07 10.17
C LEU A 472 8.93 -23.81 11.42
N SER A 473 10.05 -23.10 11.28
CA SER A 473 10.92 -22.76 12.42
C SER A 473 10.22 -21.90 13.46
N LEU A 474 9.41 -20.92 13.02
CA LEU A 474 8.59 -20.09 13.91
C LEU A 474 7.48 -20.88 14.60
N ALA A 475 6.79 -21.77 13.86
CA ALA A 475 5.73 -22.61 14.40
C ALA A 475 6.27 -23.69 15.37
N ASP A 476 7.54 -24.07 15.25
CA ASP A 476 8.22 -24.98 16.16
C ASP A 476 8.85 -24.24 17.37
N GLY A 477 8.92 -22.89 17.32
CA GLY A 477 9.60 -22.07 18.31
C GLY A 477 11.12 -22.24 18.31
N ASP A 478 11.69 -22.70 17.19
CA ASP A 478 13.13 -22.96 17.06
C ASP A 478 13.90 -21.69 16.74
N ILE A 479 14.38 -21.04 17.81
CA ILE A 479 15.11 -19.78 17.76
C ILE A 479 16.37 -19.89 16.90
N HIS A 480 17.14 -20.95 17.07
CA HIS A 480 18.41 -21.13 16.37
C HIS A 480 18.22 -21.38 14.88
N ARG A 481 17.25 -22.22 14.52
CA ARG A 481 16.91 -22.49 13.11
C ARG A 481 16.43 -21.23 12.42
N THR A 482 15.56 -20.43 13.06
CA THR A 482 15.09 -19.15 12.51
C THR A 482 16.26 -18.18 12.31
N ALA A 483 17.12 -18.02 13.33
CA ALA A 483 18.27 -17.14 13.24
C ALA A 483 19.24 -17.56 12.13
N ASN A 484 19.53 -18.85 12.00
CA ASN A 484 20.41 -19.38 10.96
C ASN A 484 19.86 -19.12 9.54
N LEU A 485 18.53 -19.27 9.33
CA LEU A 485 17.87 -18.96 8.07
C LEU A 485 18.03 -17.48 7.70
N TYR A 486 17.85 -16.58 8.68
CA TYR A 486 17.99 -15.15 8.48
C TYR A 486 19.43 -14.73 8.26
N THR A 487 20.37 -15.26 9.04
CA THR A 487 21.81 -15.00 8.85
C THR A 487 22.29 -15.48 7.49
N ALA A 488 21.88 -16.67 7.05
CA ALA A 488 22.19 -17.19 5.72
C ALA A 488 21.62 -16.31 4.59
N ALA A 489 20.48 -15.65 4.83
CA ALA A 489 19.89 -14.68 3.93
C ALA A 489 20.53 -13.28 4.01
N GLY A 490 21.53 -13.07 4.89
CA GLY A 490 22.28 -11.83 5.01
C GLY A 490 21.77 -10.84 6.06
N TYR A 491 20.79 -11.20 6.88
CA TYR A 491 20.31 -10.35 7.98
C TYR A 491 21.32 -10.33 9.12
N GLN A 492 21.51 -9.16 9.74
CA GLN A 492 22.43 -8.97 10.86
C GLN A 492 21.76 -8.16 11.97
N ALA A 493 21.88 -8.65 13.20
CA ALA A 493 21.47 -7.88 14.37
C ALA A 493 22.61 -6.96 14.80
N GLN A 494 22.37 -5.65 14.90
CA GLN A 494 23.30 -4.67 15.44
C GLN A 494 22.85 -4.24 16.83
N LEU A 495 23.66 -4.49 17.83
CA LEU A 495 23.48 -3.91 19.17
C LEU A 495 24.09 -2.51 19.18
N ARG A 496 23.31 -1.49 19.52
CA ARG A 496 23.81 -0.13 19.74
C ARG A 496 24.38 0.11 21.15
N VAL A 497 24.46 -0.91 21.99
CA VAL A 497 24.96 -0.81 23.37
C VAL A 497 26.33 -1.48 23.43
N GLY A 498 27.39 -0.69 23.47
CA GLY A 498 28.78 -1.16 23.54
C GLY A 498 29.65 -0.68 22.39
N PRO A 499 30.98 -0.95 22.39
CA PRO A 499 31.85 -0.61 21.27
C PRO A 499 31.32 -1.25 19.98
N PRO A 500 31.51 -0.62 18.81
CA PRO A 500 30.92 -1.04 17.54
C PRO A 500 31.35 -2.47 17.22
N GLY A 501 30.41 -3.39 17.37
CA GLY A 501 30.56 -4.81 17.04
C GLY A 501 29.23 -5.36 16.56
N VAL A 502 29.25 -6.08 15.48
CA VAL A 502 28.09 -6.85 15.01
C VAL A 502 27.94 -8.04 15.94
N VAL A 503 26.94 -8.02 16.82
CA VAL A 503 26.59 -9.17 17.65
C VAL A 503 25.43 -9.89 16.98
N GLN A 504 25.70 -11.09 16.48
CA GLN A 504 24.64 -11.99 15.99
C GLN A 504 23.90 -12.56 17.20
N ASP A 505 22.78 -11.90 17.57
CA ASP A 505 21.89 -12.44 18.59
C ASP A 505 20.75 -13.21 17.92
N ALA A 506 20.76 -14.54 18.07
CA ALA A 506 19.72 -15.41 17.54
C ALA A 506 18.31 -15.04 18.03
N GLY A 507 18.21 -14.55 19.26
CA GLY A 507 16.94 -14.10 19.83
C GLY A 507 16.37 -12.88 19.11
N ILE A 508 17.21 -11.91 18.72
CA ILE A 508 16.79 -10.71 17.98
C ILE A 508 16.27 -11.08 16.59
N LEU A 509 17.01 -11.88 15.85
CA LEU A 509 16.59 -12.34 14.51
C LEU A 509 15.30 -13.17 14.56
N HIS A 510 15.16 -14.02 15.57
CA HIS A 510 13.92 -14.78 15.77
C HIS A 510 12.74 -13.84 16.09
N ARG A 511 12.92 -12.83 16.93
CA ARG A 511 11.89 -11.84 17.24
C ARG A 511 11.53 -10.99 16.02
N PHE A 512 12.53 -10.60 15.23
CA PHE A 512 12.32 -9.91 13.97
C PHE A 512 11.46 -10.75 13.00
N ALA A 513 11.80 -12.03 12.84
CA ALA A 513 11.02 -12.97 12.04
C ALA A 513 9.59 -13.15 12.58
N THR A 514 9.46 -13.30 13.91
CA THR A 514 8.16 -13.45 14.59
C THR A 514 7.25 -12.25 14.32
N PHE A 515 7.79 -11.02 14.44
CA PHE A 515 7.04 -9.78 14.20
C PHE A 515 6.50 -9.69 12.77
N HIS A 516 7.27 -10.15 11.79
CA HIS A 516 6.88 -10.04 10.38
C HIS A 516 6.02 -11.21 9.86
N TRP A 517 6.21 -12.43 10.40
CA TRP A 517 5.64 -13.64 9.81
C TRP A 517 4.74 -14.47 10.74
N ASP A 518 4.62 -14.10 12.01
CA ASP A 518 3.86 -14.91 12.96
C ASP A 518 2.86 -14.10 13.79
N ARG A 519 3.36 -13.19 14.62
CA ARG A 519 2.52 -12.43 15.56
C ARG A 519 3.16 -11.11 15.94
N ILE A 520 2.33 -10.10 16.22
CA ILE A 520 2.81 -8.83 16.76
C ILE A 520 3.01 -9.01 18.27
N ASP A 521 4.27 -9.25 18.65
CA ASP A 521 4.70 -9.34 20.04
C ASP A 521 5.47 -8.06 20.40
N LEU A 522 4.81 -7.18 21.15
CA LEU A 522 5.36 -5.91 21.62
C LEU A 522 6.03 -6.01 23.00
N SER A 523 6.20 -7.22 23.54
CA SER A 523 6.89 -7.38 24.82
C SER A 523 8.33 -6.87 24.73
N PRO A 524 8.80 -6.10 25.74
CA PRO A 524 10.15 -5.57 25.74
C PRO A 524 11.20 -6.70 25.79
N VAL A 525 12.36 -6.43 25.21
CA VAL A 525 13.51 -7.36 25.25
C VAL A 525 14.32 -7.08 26.50
N THR A 526 14.52 -8.10 27.33
CA THR A 526 15.41 -8.04 28.49
C THR A 526 16.74 -8.70 28.15
N TRP A 527 17.83 -7.93 28.25
CA TRP A 527 19.16 -8.42 27.99
C TRP A 527 19.68 -9.26 29.17
N THR A 528 20.05 -10.52 28.90
CA THR A 528 20.54 -11.43 29.94
C THR A 528 21.88 -11.02 30.53
N SER A 529 22.68 -10.24 29.80
CA SER A 529 24.01 -9.78 30.23
C SER A 529 23.99 -8.57 31.17
N THR A 530 23.02 -7.69 31.01
CA THR A 530 22.93 -6.42 31.77
C THR A 530 21.68 -6.31 32.62
N GLY A 531 20.65 -7.14 32.37
CA GLY A 531 19.33 -7.02 32.98
C GLY A 531 18.52 -5.82 32.49
N GLU A 532 19.05 -5.05 31.54
CA GLU A 532 18.36 -3.90 30.95
C GLU A 532 17.22 -4.34 30.02
N THR A 533 16.13 -3.58 30.04
CA THR A 533 14.95 -3.83 29.22
C THR A 533 14.83 -2.74 28.16
N GLN A 534 14.76 -3.12 26.89
CA GLN A 534 14.58 -2.20 25.77
C GLN A 534 13.26 -2.45 25.05
N ASP A 535 12.70 -1.35 24.48
CA ASP A 535 11.51 -1.44 23.63
C ASP A 535 11.79 -2.29 22.38
N ILE A 536 10.89 -3.21 22.08
CA ILE A 536 11.03 -4.13 20.94
C ILE A 536 11.19 -3.39 19.61
N LEU A 537 10.44 -2.31 19.38
CA LEU A 537 10.53 -1.57 18.13
C LEU A 537 11.90 -0.93 17.94
N HIS A 538 12.51 -0.45 19.03
CA HIS A 538 13.89 0.06 18.99
C HIS A 538 14.90 -1.05 18.68
N VAL A 539 14.71 -2.24 19.25
CA VAL A 539 15.56 -3.41 18.97
C VAL A 539 15.43 -3.87 17.52
N LEU A 540 14.20 -3.94 16.99
CA LEU A 540 13.95 -4.34 15.60
C LEU A 540 14.54 -3.36 14.58
N GLN A 541 14.57 -2.05 14.88
CA GLN A 541 15.24 -1.04 14.07
C GLN A 541 16.77 -1.24 14.00
N GLY A 542 17.35 -1.98 14.93
CA GLY A 542 18.77 -2.34 14.93
C GLY A 542 19.11 -3.57 14.05
N VAL A 543 18.13 -4.19 13.42
CA VAL A 543 18.38 -5.28 12.45
C VAL A 543 18.73 -4.67 11.10
N VAL A 544 19.93 -5.00 10.60
CA VAL A 544 20.36 -4.66 9.25
C VAL A 544 19.80 -5.69 8.28
N GLU A 545 18.99 -5.23 7.38
CA GLU A 545 18.40 -6.06 6.34
C GLU A 545 19.28 -6.06 5.08
N PRO A 546 19.49 -7.21 4.44
CA PRO A 546 20.09 -7.26 3.12
C PRO A 546 19.13 -6.63 2.10
N ARG A 547 19.60 -6.44 0.86
CA ARG A 547 18.68 -6.11 -0.23
C ARG A 547 17.74 -7.29 -0.47
N VAL A 548 16.50 -7.17 0.05
CA VAL A 548 15.52 -8.25 -0.01
C VAL A 548 14.77 -8.27 -1.35
N PRO A 549 14.38 -9.46 -1.85
CA PRO A 549 13.47 -9.57 -2.99
C PRO A 549 12.11 -8.91 -2.69
N PRO A 550 11.41 -8.35 -3.71
CA PRO A 550 10.14 -7.65 -3.52
C PRO A 550 9.07 -8.49 -2.81
N TRP A 551 9.04 -9.81 -3.01
CA TRP A 551 8.05 -10.71 -2.41
C TRP A 551 8.16 -10.78 -0.88
N ILE A 552 9.32 -10.51 -0.28
CA ILE A 552 9.48 -10.48 1.18
C ILE A 552 8.67 -9.33 1.77
N GLU A 553 8.78 -8.12 1.19
CA GLU A 553 7.97 -6.98 1.60
C GLU A 553 6.48 -7.26 1.40
N ASP A 554 6.13 -7.91 0.30
CA ASP A 554 4.77 -8.32 0.00
C ASP A 554 4.23 -9.32 1.01
N GLY A 555 5.03 -10.31 1.37
CA GLY A 555 4.70 -11.31 2.38
C GLY A 555 4.55 -10.72 3.78
N ARG A 556 5.43 -9.78 4.17
CA ARG A 556 5.32 -9.03 5.43
C ARG A 556 4.04 -8.21 5.50
N ARG A 557 3.73 -7.49 4.41
CA ARG A 557 2.49 -6.73 4.29
C ARG A 557 1.26 -7.63 4.39
N LEU A 558 1.27 -8.77 3.68
CA LEU A 558 0.24 -9.79 3.79
C LEU A 558 0.08 -10.27 5.24
N GLY A 559 1.18 -10.61 5.90
CA GLY A 559 1.18 -11.01 7.30
C GLY A 559 0.55 -9.95 8.21
N ALA A 560 0.95 -8.70 8.09
CA ALA A 560 0.39 -7.60 8.86
C ALA A 560 -1.11 -7.39 8.61
N LEU A 561 -1.55 -7.48 7.34
CA LEU A 561 -2.97 -7.37 6.98
C LEU A 561 -3.82 -8.54 7.50
N LEU A 562 -3.26 -9.75 7.56
CA LEU A 562 -3.95 -10.91 8.14
C LEU A 562 -3.98 -10.87 9.67
N MET A 563 -2.93 -10.37 10.32
CA MET A 563 -2.86 -10.25 11.79
C MET A 563 -3.73 -9.11 12.33
N GLY A 564 -3.82 -7.99 11.61
CA GLY A 564 -4.57 -6.80 12.02
C GLY A 564 -6.01 -7.09 12.46
N PRO A 565 -6.84 -7.76 11.66
CA PRO A 565 -8.21 -8.13 12.02
C PRO A 565 -8.32 -9.07 13.23
N HIS A 566 -7.32 -9.93 13.46
CA HIS A 566 -7.28 -10.80 14.66
C HIS A 566 -7.04 -9.98 15.93
N ILE A 567 -6.15 -8.99 15.87
CA ILE A 567 -5.90 -8.05 16.97
C ILE A 567 -7.17 -7.24 17.23
N GLN A 568 -7.77 -6.67 16.19
CA GLN A 568 -9.02 -5.90 16.29
C GLN A 568 -10.19 -6.71 16.85
N SER A 569 -10.20 -8.04 16.62
CA SER A 569 -11.22 -8.95 17.17
C SER A 569 -10.90 -9.46 18.58
N GLY A 570 -9.93 -8.86 19.29
CA GLY A 570 -9.56 -9.23 20.66
C GLY A 570 -8.78 -10.53 20.79
N ARG A 571 -7.99 -10.91 19.79
CA ARG A 571 -7.17 -12.13 19.75
C ARG A 571 -5.67 -11.84 19.64
N PRO A 572 -5.06 -11.19 20.60
CA PRO A 572 -3.64 -10.77 20.53
C PRO A 572 -2.65 -11.96 20.48
N GLY A 573 -3.04 -13.15 20.92
CA GLY A 573 -2.21 -14.36 20.92
C GLY A 573 -2.32 -15.21 19.65
N PHE A 574 -2.90 -14.68 18.56
CA PHE A 574 -3.01 -15.41 17.29
C PHE A 574 -1.64 -15.58 16.64
N SER A 575 -1.27 -16.83 16.28
CA SER A 575 -0.05 -17.17 15.56
C SER A 575 -0.39 -17.59 14.13
N LEU A 576 0.16 -16.83 13.18
CA LEU A 576 0.04 -17.07 11.75
C LEU A 576 0.85 -18.31 11.35
N ALA A 577 2.08 -18.44 11.87
CA ALA A 577 2.96 -19.57 11.62
C ALA A 577 2.34 -20.89 12.07
N ASN A 578 1.74 -20.94 13.27
CA ASN A 578 1.01 -22.14 13.73
C ASN A 578 -0.20 -22.46 12.84
N SER A 579 -0.91 -21.45 12.37
CA SER A 579 -2.05 -21.63 11.47
C SER A 579 -1.61 -22.21 10.11
N TRP A 580 -0.44 -21.82 9.63
CA TRP A 580 0.14 -22.28 8.36
C TRP A 580 1.00 -23.54 8.45
N LYS A 581 1.35 -24.01 9.64
CA LYS A 581 2.25 -25.16 9.86
C LYS A 581 1.90 -26.38 9.02
N ARG A 582 0.59 -26.72 8.92
CA ARG A 582 0.13 -27.88 8.13
C ARG A 582 0.31 -27.64 6.62
N ILE A 583 0.06 -26.44 6.15
CA ILE A 583 0.26 -26.06 4.76
C ILE A 583 1.75 -26.07 4.43
N ALA A 584 2.59 -25.50 5.28
CA ALA A 584 4.03 -25.45 5.13
C ALA A 584 4.65 -26.86 5.03
N LYS A 585 4.21 -27.82 5.85
CA LYS A 585 4.64 -29.23 5.76
C LYS A 585 4.28 -29.86 4.41
N LYS A 586 3.08 -29.61 3.89
CA LYS A 586 2.67 -30.09 2.56
C LYS A 586 3.50 -29.46 1.45
N ALA A 587 3.72 -28.13 1.53
CA ALA A 587 4.54 -27.39 0.58
C ALA A 587 6.00 -27.88 0.57
N GLN A 588 6.60 -28.11 1.74
CA GLN A 588 7.93 -28.66 1.88
C GLN A 588 8.06 -30.04 1.18
N ALA A 589 7.07 -30.91 1.38
CA ALA A 589 7.05 -32.23 0.72
C ALA A 589 6.93 -32.10 -0.81
N LYS A 590 6.11 -31.17 -1.32
CA LYS A 590 5.95 -30.89 -2.75
C LYS A 590 7.27 -30.37 -3.37
N LEU A 591 7.92 -29.41 -2.71
CA LEU A 591 9.19 -28.82 -3.17
C LEU A 591 10.34 -29.84 -3.20
N ARG A 592 10.44 -30.70 -2.18
CA ARG A 592 11.45 -31.76 -2.16
C ARG A 592 11.30 -32.76 -3.31
N ARG A 593 10.06 -33.11 -3.68
CA ARG A 593 9.79 -33.99 -4.84
C ARG A 593 10.17 -33.32 -6.16
N ALA A 594 9.84 -32.04 -6.33
CA ALA A 594 10.20 -31.29 -7.54
C ALA A 594 11.72 -31.19 -7.73
N ASN A 595 12.48 -30.96 -6.66
CA ASN A 595 13.94 -30.90 -6.73
C ASN A 595 14.58 -32.27 -7.08
N VAL A 596 14.00 -33.39 -6.66
CA VAL A 596 14.49 -34.73 -7.01
C VAL A 596 14.25 -35.03 -8.49
N THR A 597 13.12 -34.57 -9.08
CA THR A 597 12.81 -34.80 -10.50
C THR A 597 13.59 -33.88 -11.43
N SER A 598 14.13 -32.75 -10.96
CA SER A 598 14.97 -31.84 -11.78
C SER A 598 16.46 -32.23 -11.78
N THR A 599 16.89 -33.18 -10.95
CA THR A 599 18.27 -33.69 -10.84
C THR A 599 18.46 -35.04 -11.53
N VAL A 600 17.42 -35.64 -12.06
CA VAL A 600 17.42 -36.82 -12.93
C VAL A 600 17.11 -36.40 -14.37
#